data_e9f84b7af69939903b1b3ade6b7102d4
#
_entry.id   e9f84b7af69939903b1b3ade6b7102d4
#
_cell.length_a   1.000
_cell.length_b   1.000
_cell.length_c   1.000
_cell.angle_alpha   90.00
_cell.angle_beta   90.00
_cell.angle_gamma   90.00
#
_symmetry.space_group_name_H-M   'P 1'
#
loop_
_entity.id
_entity.type
_entity.pdbx_description
1 polymer ?
#
loop_
_entity_poly.entity_id
_entity_poly.type
_entity_poly.pdbx_seq_one_letter_code
_entity_poly.pdbx_strand_id
1 'polypeptide(L)'
;MKKIIIFPLLLSILLVAGPVFAQTVEEAQAPAVNSETVTTADLGVSNPGLLPTNPFYFLKEFGRNVRRAFTFDSVKEAELELSFTNEKAAELKKVEENQPQNVEAIQSAIQ
;
A
#
# COMPACT_ATOMS: atom_id res chain seq x y z
N MET A 1 -15.80 -47.75 -18.37
CA MET A 1 -16.11 -46.76 -19.41
C MET A 1 -16.97 -45.61 -18.89
N LYS A 2 -16.57 -44.99 -17.78
CA LYS A 2 -17.31 -43.85 -17.18
C LYS A 2 -16.51 -42.53 -17.13
N LYS A 3 -15.49 -42.38 -17.99
CA LYS A 3 -14.54 -41.27 -17.90
C LYS A 3 -14.60 -40.21 -19.01
N ILE A 4 -15.56 -40.31 -19.93
CA ILE A 4 -15.54 -39.49 -21.16
C ILE A 4 -16.58 -38.34 -21.12
N ILE A 5 -17.48 -38.29 -20.13
CA ILE A 5 -18.59 -37.32 -20.13
C ILE A 5 -18.28 -36.04 -19.38
N ILE A 6 -17.18 -35.97 -18.64
CA ILE A 6 -16.85 -34.78 -17.80
C ILE A 6 -16.06 -33.72 -18.58
N PHE A 7 -15.39 -34.10 -19.66
CA PHE A 7 -14.50 -33.19 -20.39
C PHE A 7 -15.21 -32.12 -21.23
N PRO A 8 -16.35 -32.41 -21.90
CA PRO A 8 -17.05 -31.37 -22.65
C PRO A 8 -17.80 -30.36 -21.75
N LEU A 9 -18.15 -30.77 -20.52
CA LEU A 9 -18.82 -29.85 -19.59
C LEU A 9 -17.90 -28.80 -19.02
N LEU A 10 -16.63 -29.12 -18.85
CA LEU A 10 -15.64 -28.19 -18.33
C LEU A 10 -15.21 -27.12 -19.38
N LEU A 11 -15.28 -27.51 -20.65
CA LEU A 11 -14.93 -26.63 -21.76
C LEU A 11 -16.06 -25.62 -22.07
N SER A 12 -17.28 -25.94 -21.67
CA SER A 12 -18.43 -25.06 -21.88
C SER A 12 -18.48 -23.89 -20.91
N ILE A 13 -17.81 -23.99 -19.76
CA ILE A 13 -17.79 -22.94 -18.73
C ILE A 13 -16.77 -21.86 -19.07
N LEU A 14 -15.79 -22.16 -19.92
CA LEU A 14 -14.73 -21.22 -20.27
C LEU A 14 -15.11 -20.22 -21.38
N LEU A 15 -16.28 -20.41 -22.01
CA LEU A 15 -16.71 -19.58 -23.13
C LEU A 15 -17.72 -18.49 -22.75
N VAL A 16 -18.05 -18.37 -21.48
CA VAL A 16 -18.86 -17.26 -20.93
C VAL A 16 -17.97 -16.24 -20.22
N ALA A 17 -16.75 -16.05 -20.71
CA ALA A 17 -16.09 -14.78 -20.51
C ALA A 17 -16.82 -13.78 -21.40
N GLY A 18 -17.91 -13.25 -20.88
CA GLY A 18 -18.59 -12.12 -21.48
C GLY A 18 -17.59 -11.00 -21.75
N PRO A 19 -17.90 -10.06 -22.66
CA PRO A 19 -17.03 -8.97 -22.97
C PRO A 19 -16.67 -8.31 -21.65
N VAL A 20 -15.40 -8.37 -21.29
CA VAL A 20 -14.84 -7.41 -20.36
C VAL A 20 -15.24 -6.08 -20.94
N PHE A 21 -16.21 -5.44 -20.31
CA PHE A 21 -16.44 -4.05 -20.54
C PHE A 21 -15.09 -3.41 -20.28
N ALA A 22 -14.39 -3.09 -21.35
CA ALA A 22 -13.47 -1.99 -21.29
C ALA A 22 -14.36 -0.81 -20.89
N GLN A 23 -14.57 -0.65 -19.59
CA GLN A 23 -14.90 0.65 -19.08
C GLN A 23 -13.76 1.49 -19.61
N THR A 24 -14.03 2.25 -20.63
CA THR A 24 -13.35 3.49 -20.84
C THR A 24 -13.41 4.12 -19.46
N VAL A 25 -12.34 3.98 -18.70
CA VAL A 25 -12.07 4.90 -17.62
C VAL A 25 -12.02 6.19 -18.38
N GLU A 26 -13.19 6.83 -18.48
CA GLU A 26 -13.25 8.24 -18.71
C GLU A 26 -12.23 8.75 -17.72
N GLU A 27 -11.13 9.20 -18.24
CA GLU A 27 -10.05 9.81 -17.49
C GLU A 27 -10.74 10.97 -16.80
N ALA A 28 -11.38 10.66 -15.68
CA ALA A 28 -11.79 11.65 -14.72
C ALA A 28 -10.48 12.33 -14.43
N GLN A 29 -10.29 13.48 -15.08
CA GLN A 29 -9.21 14.38 -14.74
C GLN A 29 -9.27 14.47 -13.24
N ALA A 30 -8.41 13.70 -12.60
CA ALA A 30 -8.18 13.84 -11.18
C ALA A 30 -8.06 15.33 -10.99
N PRO A 31 -8.88 15.96 -10.14
CA PRO A 31 -8.78 17.39 -9.90
C PRO A 31 -7.31 17.63 -9.73
N ALA A 32 -6.74 18.55 -10.51
CA ALA A 32 -5.34 18.87 -10.42
C ALA A 32 -5.10 19.05 -8.94
N VAL A 33 -4.54 18.01 -8.33
CA VAL A 33 -4.13 18.08 -6.95
C VAL A 33 -3.09 19.16 -7.03
N ASN A 34 -3.48 20.36 -6.65
CA ASN A 34 -2.51 21.38 -6.35
C ASN A 34 -1.52 20.63 -5.48
N SER A 35 -0.31 20.48 -5.96
CA SER A 35 0.77 19.89 -5.19
C SER A 35 1.08 20.87 -4.08
N GLU A 36 0.10 21.08 -3.20
CA GLU A 36 0.36 21.58 -1.87
C GLU A 36 1.30 20.56 -1.29
N THR A 37 2.53 20.97 -1.16
CA THR A 37 3.60 20.15 -0.61
C THR A 37 3.18 19.76 0.81
N VAL A 38 2.54 18.58 0.92
CA VAL A 38 2.21 17.99 2.21
C VAL A 38 3.50 17.92 3.02
N THR A 39 3.55 18.61 4.12
CA THR A 39 4.71 18.60 5.00
C THR A 39 4.60 17.47 6.03
N THR A 40 5.71 17.08 6.62
CA THR A 40 5.70 16.09 7.71
C THR A 40 4.89 16.60 8.93
N ALA A 41 4.79 17.90 9.10
CA ALA A 41 3.96 18.52 10.12
C ALA A 41 2.47 18.31 9.86
N ASP A 42 2.02 18.36 8.60
CA ASP A 42 0.63 18.12 8.21
C ASP A 42 0.22 16.66 8.48
N LEU A 43 1.18 15.74 8.45
CA LEU A 43 1.00 14.34 8.82
C LEU A 43 1.03 14.11 10.35
N GLY A 44 1.26 15.15 11.15
CA GLY A 44 1.42 15.01 12.59
C GLY A 44 2.70 14.29 13.02
N VAL A 45 3.66 14.15 12.10
CA VAL A 45 4.91 13.42 12.34
C VAL A 45 6.09 14.37 12.18
N SER A 46 6.61 14.86 13.29
CA SER A 46 7.76 15.77 13.26
C SER A 46 9.07 15.07 12.86
N ASN A 47 9.22 13.80 13.26
CA ASN A 47 10.39 13.00 12.94
C ASN A 47 9.96 11.54 12.74
N PRO A 48 10.05 11.00 11.53
CA PRO A 48 9.70 9.61 11.26
C PRO A 48 10.70 8.59 11.85
N GLY A 49 11.80 9.03 12.43
CA GLY A 49 12.83 8.15 13.00
C GLY A 49 13.66 7.42 11.95
N LEU A 50 13.81 6.09 12.12
CA LEU A 50 14.57 5.28 11.16
C LEU A 50 13.88 5.27 9.80
N LEU A 51 14.66 5.53 8.76
CA LEU A 51 14.22 5.52 7.37
C LEU A 51 14.54 4.17 6.72
N PRO A 52 13.86 3.80 5.62
CA PRO A 52 14.15 2.60 4.84
C PRO A 52 15.60 2.48 4.33
N THR A 53 16.33 3.57 4.29
CA THR A 53 17.76 3.62 3.96
C THR A 53 18.66 3.13 5.09
N ASN A 54 18.13 2.98 6.31
CA ASN A 54 18.88 2.55 7.48
C ASN A 54 18.84 1.02 7.59
N PRO A 55 20.00 0.34 7.80
CA PRO A 55 20.05 -1.13 7.92
C PRO A 55 19.24 -1.67 9.11
N PHE A 56 18.93 -0.85 10.10
CA PHE A 56 18.11 -1.24 11.26
C PHE A 56 16.61 -0.96 11.08
N TYR A 57 16.17 -0.55 9.90
CA TYR A 57 14.77 -0.26 9.61
C TYR A 57 13.84 -1.46 9.89
N PHE A 58 14.33 -2.68 9.69
CA PHE A 58 13.57 -3.90 9.99
C PHE A 58 13.09 -3.98 11.45
N LEU A 59 13.83 -3.40 12.41
CA LEU A 59 13.41 -3.35 13.82
C LEU A 59 12.18 -2.47 13.99
N LYS A 60 12.06 -1.41 13.21
CA LYS A 60 10.90 -0.53 13.21
C LYS A 60 9.67 -1.25 12.66
N GLU A 61 9.82 -1.96 11.54
CA GLU A 61 8.75 -2.78 10.97
C GLU A 61 8.34 -3.91 11.93
N PHE A 62 9.29 -4.56 12.56
CA PHE A 62 9.01 -5.55 13.58
C PHE A 62 8.21 -4.95 14.75
N GLY A 63 8.59 -3.78 15.24
CA GLY A 63 7.86 -3.08 16.29
C GLY A 63 6.42 -2.72 15.91
N ARG A 64 6.18 -2.33 14.67
CA ARG A 64 4.83 -2.09 14.12
C ARG A 64 3.98 -3.37 14.13
N ASN A 65 4.55 -4.49 13.67
CA ASN A 65 3.87 -5.78 13.65
C ASN A 65 3.52 -6.26 15.07
N VAL A 66 4.41 -6.08 16.02
CA VAL A 66 4.15 -6.40 17.44
C VAL A 66 2.99 -5.55 17.98
N ARG A 67 2.98 -4.26 17.72
CA ARG A 67 1.88 -3.38 18.15
C ARG A 67 0.54 -3.81 17.55
N ARG A 68 0.49 -4.15 16.26
CA ARG A 68 -0.71 -4.71 15.62
C ARG A 68 -1.19 -5.98 16.31
N ALA A 69 -0.27 -6.91 16.57
CA ALA A 69 -0.60 -8.20 17.19
C ALA A 69 -1.17 -8.07 18.61
N PHE A 70 -0.84 -7.01 19.32
CA PHE A 70 -1.32 -6.75 20.69
C PHE A 70 -2.45 -5.71 20.78
N THR A 71 -2.96 -5.22 19.65
CA THR A 71 -4.08 -4.29 19.62
C THR A 71 -5.36 -5.07 19.32
N PHE A 72 -6.25 -5.20 20.31
CA PHE A 72 -7.48 -5.99 20.21
C PHE A 72 -8.76 -5.14 20.13
N ASP A 73 -8.62 -3.84 20.27
CA ASP A 73 -9.70 -2.88 20.19
C ASP A 73 -9.76 -2.28 18.79
N SER A 74 -10.92 -2.40 18.12
CA SER A 74 -11.06 -1.97 16.71
C SER A 74 -10.86 -0.47 16.50
N VAL A 75 -11.20 0.37 17.48
CA VAL A 75 -10.97 1.81 17.40
C VAL A 75 -9.48 2.11 17.53
N LYS A 76 -8.81 1.49 18.49
CA LYS A 76 -7.36 1.62 18.67
C LYS A 76 -6.57 1.04 17.50
N GLU A 77 -7.07 -0.02 16.89
CA GLU A 77 -6.48 -0.60 15.68
C GLU A 77 -6.53 0.41 14.53
N ALA A 78 -7.68 1.05 14.30
CA ALA A 78 -7.83 2.07 13.27
C ALA A 78 -6.94 3.30 13.53
N GLU A 79 -6.84 3.76 14.76
CA GLU A 79 -5.94 4.86 15.16
C GLU A 79 -4.48 4.48 14.94
N LEU A 80 -4.10 3.25 15.29
CA LEU A 80 -2.76 2.73 15.10
C LEU A 80 -2.38 2.64 13.62
N GLU A 81 -3.27 2.12 12.77
CA GLU A 81 -3.06 2.04 11.32
C GLU A 81 -2.94 3.42 10.68
N LEU A 82 -3.77 4.37 11.10
CA LEU A 82 -3.65 5.76 10.65
C LEU A 82 -2.29 6.36 11.05
N SER A 83 -1.86 6.13 12.29
CA SER A 83 -0.55 6.58 12.78
C SER A 83 0.60 5.98 11.95
N PHE A 84 0.54 4.68 11.64
CA PHE A 84 1.55 4.03 10.80
C PHE A 84 1.55 4.55 9.37
N THR A 85 0.37 4.81 8.81
CA THR A 85 0.22 5.38 7.47
C THR A 85 0.85 6.78 7.40
N ASN A 86 0.58 7.63 8.39
CA ASN A 86 1.16 8.97 8.46
C ASN A 86 2.69 8.91 8.63
N GLU A 87 3.16 7.99 9.45
CA GLU A 87 4.60 7.79 9.65
C GLU A 87 5.28 7.32 8.37
N LYS A 88 4.68 6.36 7.65
CA LYS A 88 5.21 5.90 6.36
C LYS A 88 5.20 6.99 5.29
N ALA A 89 4.17 7.82 5.25
CA ALA A 89 4.13 8.97 4.35
C ALA A 89 5.26 9.98 4.67
N ALA A 90 5.55 10.21 5.95
CA ALA A 90 6.65 11.06 6.37
C ALA A 90 8.03 10.44 6.04
N GLU A 91 8.16 9.12 6.18
CA GLU A 91 9.37 8.39 5.76
C GLU A 91 9.60 8.51 4.25
N LEU A 92 8.56 8.27 3.46
CA LEU A 92 8.62 8.40 2.00
C LEU A 92 9.10 9.79 1.59
N LYS A 93 8.50 10.83 2.17
CA LYS A 93 8.89 12.21 1.92
C LYS A 93 10.36 12.46 2.26
N LYS A 94 10.82 11.97 3.39
CA LYS A 94 12.22 12.10 3.80
C LYS A 94 13.19 11.35 2.88
N VAL A 95 12.82 10.18 2.41
CA VAL A 95 13.62 9.43 1.44
C VAL A 95 13.67 10.17 0.11
N GLU A 96 12.54 10.69 -0.35
CA GLU A 96 12.46 11.46 -1.58
C GLU A 96 13.33 12.74 -1.51
N GLU A 97 13.28 13.46 -0.39
CA GLU A 97 14.08 14.66 -0.17
C GLU A 97 15.59 14.37 -0.12
N ASN A 98 16.00 13.27 0.53
CA ASN A 98 17.41 12.97 0.78
C ASN A 98 18.03 12.10 -0.33
N GLN A 99 17.26 11.20 -0.92
CA GLN A 99 17.74 10.20 -1.87
C GLN A 99 16.70 9.93 -2.98
N PRO A 100 16.35 10.89 -3.83
CA PRO A 100 15.27 10.76 -4.82
C PRO A 100 15.52 9.66 -5.85
N GLN A 101 16.75 9.21 -6.03
CA GLN A 101 17.13 8.15 -6.96
C GLN A 101 17.14 6.75 -6.34
N ASN A 102 16.91 6.65 -5.02
CA ASN A 102 16.91 5.37 -4.31
C ASN A 102 15.54 4.72 -4.38
N VAL A 103 15.28 4.04 -5.51
CA VAL A 103 13.99 3.38 -5.80
C VAL A 103 13.68 2.29 -4.78
N GLU A 104 14.67 1.56 -4.28
CA GLU A 104 14.49 0.51 -3.28
C GLU A 104 13.99 1.08 -1.95
N ALA A 105 14.58 2.18 -1.47
CA ALA A 105 14.13 2.84 -0.26
C ALA A 105 12.73 3.45 -0.42
N ILE A 106 12.40 4.00 -1.58
CA ILE A 106 11.07 4.52 -1.92
C ILE A 106 10.04 3.38 -1.87
N GLN A 107 10.32 2.24 -2.49
CA GLN A 107 9.44 1.07 -2.45
C GLN A 107 9.23 0.55 -1.03
N SER A 108 10.28 0.49 -0.21
CA SER A 108 10.19 0.05 1.18
C SER A 108 9.35 0.99 2.05
N ALA A 109 9.32 2.29 1.74
CA ALA A 109 8.48 3.26 2.44
C ALA A 109 7.00 3.13 2.08
N ILE A 110 6.66 2.55 0.93
CA ILE A 110 5.28 2.39 0.45
C ILE A 110 4.64 1.08 0.95
N GLN A 111 5.42 0.03 1.21
CA GLN A 111 4.94 -1.27 1.69
C GLN A 111 4.51 -1.23 3.16
#